data_e9be8b742b8e94a773fd9e81f1c41e03
#
_entry.id   e9be8b742b8e94a773fd9e81f1c41e03
#
_cell.length_a   1.000
_cell.length_b   1.000
_cell.length_c   1.000
_cell.angle_alpha   90.00
_cell.angle_beta   90.00
_cell.angle_gamma   90.00
#
_symmetry.space_group_name_H-M   'P 1'
#
loop_
_entity.id
_entity.type
_entity.pdbx_description
1 polymer ?
#
loop_
_entity_poly.entity_id
_entity_poly.type
_entity_poly.pdbx_seq_one_letter_code
_entity_poly.pdbx_strand_id
1 'polypeptide(L)'
;MLYQSKHLVVNYREKTKLLLPTWTGSDLSAETFIREMKQYRLLMEKTKGTGVIWDHTNFSFRIPEPLFRWIEEEINLPAKQMDMKKIGFVLGEDVMAQFSTMDCFETTQSVYAPLYFSDPAKALNWAERKEQVDINPFEKEIKLIIDKKREAGTATIQIELSLEQLPFYLKHLKELFNQHAFVHKSYKKYMVLTGREKEILHLILRGHSSKSISEQLFTSVHTVNTHRKKIMQKLECRNVASLLRYKFFL
;
A
#
# COMPACT_ATOMS: atom_id res chain seq x y z
N MET A 1 11.41 30.52 -8.15
CA MET A 1 12.13 29.28 -8.55
C MET A 1 13.43 29.24 -7.76
N LEU A 2 13.69 28.13 -7.04
CA LEU A 2 14.91 27.92 -6.25
C LEU A 2 15.94 27.05 -6.98
N TYR A 3 15.46 26.11 -7.76
CA TYR A 3 16.30 25.13 -8.45
C TYR A 3 15.63 24.65 -9.72
N GLN A 4 16.42 24.36 -10.73
CA GLN A 4 15.99 23.75 -11.98
C GLN A 4 17.10 22.87 -12.56
N SER A 5 16.74 21.64 -12.88
CA SER A 5 17.55 20.70 -13.67
C SER A 5 16.72 20.19 -14.86
N LYS A 6 17.27 19.20 -15.59
CA LYS A 6 16.53 18.48 -16.62
C LYS A 6 15.34 17.70 -16.03
N HIS A 7 15.45 17.23 -14.78
CA HIS A 7 14.53 16.27 -14.19
C HIS A 7 13.69 16.81 -13.03
N LEU A 8 14.13 17.90 -12.38
CA LEU A 8 13.47 18.45 -11.20
C LEU A 8 13.48 19.98 -11.23
N VAL A 9 12.33 20.56 -10.99
CA VAL A 9 12.16 21.99 -10.73
C VAL A 9 11.64 22.16 -9.31
N VAL A 10 12.24 23.05 -8.50
CA VAL A 10 11.78 23.32 -7.15
C VAL A 10 11.44 24.80 -7.02
N ASN A 11 10.18 25.08 -6.79
CA ASN A 11 9.67 26.40 -6.43
C ASN A 11 9.48 26.50 -4.91
N TYR A 12 9.46 27.72 -4.40
CA TYR A 12 9.22 28.00 -2.98
C TYR A 12 8.30 29.19 -2.81
N ARG A 13 7.28 29.04 -1.96
CA ARG A 13 6.37 30.11 -1.56
C ARG A 13 6.77 30.61 -0.17
N GLU A 14 7.43 31.74 -0.10
CA GLU A 14 7.93 32.34 1.16
C GLU A 14 6.85 32.58 2.18
N LYS A 15 5.69 33.13 1.75
CA LYS A 15 4.57 33.48 2.64
C LYS A 15 4.03 32.26 3.41
N THR A 16 3.99 31.10 2.79
CA THR A 16 3.43 29.86 3.36
C THR A 16 4.51 28.86 3.74
N LYS A 17 5.79 29.19 3.47
CA LYS A 17 6.95 28.30 3.67
C LYS A 17 6.78 26.94 3.00
N LEU A 18 6.19 26.94 1.80
CA LEU A 18 5.85 25.73 1.07
C LEU A 18 6.83 25.46 -0.06
N LEU A 19 7.44 24.28 -0.07
CA LEU A 19 8.25 23.76 -1.18
C LEU A 19 7.35 23.07 -2.20
N LEU A 20 7.63 23.32 -3.48
CA LEU A 20 6.86 22.81 -4.62
C LEU A 20 7.81 22.16 -5.63
N PRO A 21 8.33 20.96 -5.34
CA PRO A 21 9.11 20.19 -6.30
C PRO A 21 8.20 19.56 -7.35
N THR A 22 8.60 19.68 -8.62
CA THR A 22 7.91 19.12 -9.79
C THR A 22 8.88 18.28 -10.59
N TRP A 23 8.58 17.03 -10.84
CA TRP A 23 9.34 16.17 -11.73
C TRP A 23 9.02 16.52 -13.19
N THR A 24 10.06 16.79 -13.99
CA THR A 24 9.92 17.27 -15.38
C THR A 24 10.46 16.30 -16.43
N GLY A 25 11.22 15.29 -16.03
CA GLY A 25 11.80 14.30 -16.94
C GLY A 25 11.24 12.89 -16.72
N SER A 26 11.05 12.14 -17.79
CA SER A 26 10.55 10.75 -17.78
C SER A 26 11.67 9.69 -17.75
N ASP A 27 12.93 10.07 -17.99
CA ASP A 27 14.07 9.16 -18.13
C ASP A 27 14.97 9.14 -16.87
N LEU A 28 14.35 9.00 -15.70
CA LEU A 28 15.05 8.95 -14.42
C LEU A 28 15.73 7.60 -14.19
N SER A 29 17.06 7.62 -13.98
CA SER A 29 17.78 6.50 -13.38
C SER A 29 17.81 6.63 -11.85
N ALA A 30 18.13 5.53 -11.15
CA ALA A 30 18.30 5.56 -9.69
C ALA A 30 19.37 6.57 -9.23
N GLU A 31 20.49 6.69 -9.96
CA GLU A 31 21.54 7.65 -9.67
C GLU A 31 21.06 9.10 -9.85
N THR A 32 20.31 9.36 -10.93
CA THR A 32 19.72 10.68 -11.17
C THR A 32 18.70 11.02 -10.09
N PHE A 33 17.82 10.08 -9.73
CA PHE A 33 16.86 10.26 -8.65
C PHE A 33 17.54 10.61 -7.33
N ILE A 34 18.56 9.86 -6.92
CA ILE A 34 19.32 10.11 -5.69
C ILE A 34 19.98 11.52 -5.73
N ARG A 35 20.56 11.89 -6.88
CA ARG A 35 21.19 13.21 -7.04
C ARG A 35 20.17 14.33 -6.87
N GLU A 36 19.02 14.25 -7.52
CA GLU A 36 17.97 15.26 -7.41
C GLU A 36 17.37 15.33 -5.99
N MET A 37 17.19 14.20 -5.33
CA MET A 37 16.72 14.15 -3.95
C MET A 37 17.72 14.75 -2.97
N LYS A 38 19.04 14.58 -3.19
CA LYS A 38 20.07 15.26 -2.41
C LYS A 38 20.03 16.78 -2.60
N GLN A 39 19.81 17.26 -3.84
CA GLN A 39 19.61 18.69 -4.09
C GLN A 39 18.36 19.24 -3.40
N TYR A 40 17.24 18.49 -3.47
CA TYR A 40 16.05 18.84 -2.74
C TYR A 40 16.30 18.95 -1.23
N ARG A 41 17.06 18.05 -0.63
CA ARG A 41 17.45 18.11 0.78
C ARG A 41 18.17 19.41 1.13
N LEU A 42 19.17 19.81 0.33
CA LEU A 42 19.88 21.07 0.55
C LEU A 42 18.95 22.29 0.49
N LEU A 43 17.97 22.28 -0.43
CA LEU A 43 16.98 23.33 -0.53
C LEU A 43 16.04 23.37 0.68
N MET A 44 15.64 22.22 1.16
CA MET A 44 14.82 22.05 2.37
C MET A 44 15.55 22.62 3.59
N GLU A 45 16.84 22.30 3.77
CA GLU A 45 17.69 22.82 4.84
C GLU A 45 17.83 24.35 4.76
N LYS A 46 18.04 24.88 3.55
CA LYS A 46 18.19 26.32 3.29
C LYS A 46 16.90 27.11 3.56
N THR A 47 15.75 26.59 3.13
CA THR A 47 14.47 27.31 3.20
C THR A 47 13.74 27.12 4.52
N LYS A 48 14.03 26.03 5.26
CA LYS A 48 13.30 25.60 6.44
C LYS A 48 11.78 25.60 6.18
N GLY A 49 11.38 25.01 5.03
CA GLY A 49 9.99 24.88 4.64
C GLY A 49 9.21 24.04 5.63
N THR A 50 7.97 24.44 5.91
CA THR A 50 7.09 23.73 6.85
C THR A 50 6.13 22.75 6.16
N GLY A 51 6.13 22.74 4.83
CA GLY A 51 5.35 21.81 4.02
C GLY A 51 5.93 21.61 2.64
N VAL A 52 5.58 20.52 2.00
CA VAL A 52 5.96 20.19 0.63
C VAL A 52 4.79 19.57 -0.12
N ILE A 53 4.63 19.98 -1.38
CA ILE A 53 3.75 19.33 -2.35
C ILE A 53 4.62 18.88 -3.53
N TRP A 54 4.78 17.59 -3.66
CA TRP A 54 5.42 16.95 -4.79
C TRP A 54 4.45 16.85 -5.96
N ASP A 55 4.81 17.41 -7.10
CA ASP A 55 4.08 17.22 -8.34
C ASP A 55 4.66 16.03 -9.10
N HIS A 56 3.92 14.93 -9.10
CA HIS A 56 4.23 13.67 -9.76
C HIS A 56 3.51 13.50 -11.10
N THR A 57 2.91 14.56 -11.65
CA THR A 57 2.17 14.48 -12.93
C THR A 57 3.00 13.79 -14.02
N ASN A 58 4.30 14.11 -14.13
CA ASN A 58 5.23 13.52 -15.08
C ASN A 58 6.20 12.49 -14.47
N PHE A 59 5.96 12.05 -13.22
CA PHE A 59 6.83 11.11 -12.54
C PHE A 59 6.56 9.68 -12.96
N SER A 60 7.52 9.04 -13.63
CA SER A 60 7.43 7.67 -14.14
C SER A 60 8.50 6.72 -13.56
N PHE A 61 9.34 7.20 -12.64
CA PHE A 61 10.37 6.39 -12.00
C PHE A 61 9.79 5.50 -10.92
N ARG A 62 9.92 4.18 -11.10
CA ARG A 62 9.59 3.21 -10.06
C ARG A 62 10.72 3.15 -9.06
N ILE A 63 10.47 3.67 -7.86
CA ILE A 63 11.47 3.69 -6.79
C ILE A 63 11.77 2.24 -6.37
N PRO A 64 13.02 1.74 -6.53
CA PRO A 64 13.38 0.40 -6.09
C PRO A 64 13.34 0.27 -4.57
N GLU A 65 12.89 -0.88 -4.06
CA GLU A 65 12.78 -1.15 -2.62
C GLU A 65 14.07 -0.84 -1.81
N PRO A 66 15.30 -1.11 -2.31
CA PRO A 66 16.53 -0.72 -1.61
C PRO A 66 16.66 0.78 -1.33
N LEU A 67 15.99 1.66 -2.12
CA LEU A 67 16.00 3.10 -1.89
C LEU A 67 14.98 3.57 -0.84
N PHE A 68 14.03 2.76 -0.44
CA PHE A 68 12.99 3.15 0.51
C PHE A 68 13.60 3.58 1.84
N ARG A 69 14.49 2.76 2.38
CA ARG A 69 15.19 3.07 3.63
C ARG A 69 16.07 4.31 3.50
N TRP A 70 16.75 4.46 2.37
CA TRP A 70 17.56 5.65 2.09
C TRP A 70 16.72 6.93 2.07
N ILE A 71 15.52 6.90 1.45
CA ILE A 71 14.60 8.05 1.43
C ILE A 71 14.16 8.40 2.85
N GLU A 72 13.83 7.39 3.66
CA GLU A 72 13.43 7.62 5.05
C GLU A 72 14.57 8.27 5.85
N GLU A 73 15.77 7.72 5.77
CA GLU A 73 16.94 8.17 6.56
C GLU A 73 17.49 9.53 6.08
N GLU A 74 17.53 9.74 4.76
CA GLU A 74 18.19 10.92 4.18
C GLU A 74 17.22 12.07 3.87
N ILE A 75 15.93 11.82 3.76
CA ILE A 75 14.96 12.86 3.37
C ILE A 75 13.89 13.04 4.45
N ASN A 76 13.16 11.98 4.82
CA ASN A 76 11.99 12.12 5.69
C ASN A 76 12.36 12.43 7.14
N LEU A 77 13.31 11.71 7.72
CA LEU A 77 13.77 11.96 9.09
C LEU A 77 14.38 13.37 9.25
N PRO A 78 15.28 13.84 8.36
CA PRO A 78 15.74 15.23 8.40
C PRO A 78 14.64 16.26 8.22
N ALA A 79 13.66 16.02 7.34
CA ALA A 79 12.51 16.90 7.16
C ALA A 79 11.71 17.03 8.47
N LYS A 80 11.50 15.91 9.17
CA LYS A 80 10.82 15.89 10.48
C LYS A 80 11.56 16.67 11.54
N GLN A 81 12.89 16.54 11.59
CA GLN A 81 13.75 17.30 12.51
C GLN A 81 13.71 18.81 12.24
N MET A 82 13.48 19.23 10.99
CA MET A 82 13.31 20.62 10.59
C MET A 82 11.87 21.15 10.72
N ASP A 83 10.99 20.43 11.42
CA ASP A 83 9.59 20.79 11.65
C ASP A 83 8.73 20.86 10.37
N MET A 84 9.07 20.08 9.35
CA MET A 84 8.17 19.91 8.20
C MET A 84 6.92 19.16 8.66
N LYS A 85 5.75 19.75 8.48
CA LYS A 85 4.48 19.26 9.04
C LYS A 85 3.60 18.58 8.02
N LYS A 86 3.72 18.98 6.75
CA LYS A 86 2.82 18.53 5.68
C LYS A 86 3.60 18.00 4.50
N ILE A 87 3.26 16.79 4.07
CA ILE A 87 3.76 16.20 2.82
C ILE A 87 2.56 15.78 2.00
N GLY A 88 2.47 16.28 0.78
CA GLY A 88 1.44 15.91 -0.18
C GLY A 88 2.03 15.58 -1.54
N PHE A 89 1.32 14.76 -2.29
CA PHE A 89 1.67 14.37 -3.65
C PHE A 89 0.51 14.64 -4.60
N VAL A 90 0.77 15.30 -5.70
CA VAL A 90 -0.13 15.34 -6.86
C VAL A 90 0.19 14.13 -7.71
N LEU A 91 -0.78 13.24 -7.89
CA LEU A 91 -0.59 11.97 -8.60
C LEU A 91 -0.49 12.17 -10.10
N GLY A 92 0.40 11.41 -10.74
CA GLY A 92 0.54 11.32 -12.18
C GLY A 92 -0.12 10.07 -12.76
N GLU A 93 0.01 9.90 -14.09
CA GLU A 93 -0.63 8.80 -14.82
C GLU A 93 0.10 7.45 -14.68
N ASP A 94 1.41 7.44 -14.40
CA ASP A 94 2.16 6.19 -14.17
C ASP A 94 1.82 5.57 -12.82
N VAL A 95 0.81 4.74 -12.83
CA VAL A 95 0.27 4.06 -11.64
C VAL A 95 1.37 3.32 -10.88
N MET A 96 2.32 2.67 -11.55
CA MET A 96 3.38 1.89 -10.90
C MET A 96 4.43 2.77 -10.23
N ALA A 97 4.71 3.94 -10.78
CA ALA A 97 5.57 4.92 -10.14
C ALA A 97 4.90 5.50 -8.88
N GLN A 98 3.59 5.81 -8.95
CA GLN A 98 2.83 6.27 -7.79
C GLN A 98 2.78 5.21 -6.69
N PHE A 99 2.61 3.93 -7.05
CA PHE A 99 2.68 2.81 -6.12
C PHE A 99 4.00 2.73 -5.38
N SER A 100 5.12 2.80 -6.12
CA SER A 100 6.43 2.70 -5.49
C SER A 100 6.68 3.84 -4.49
N THR A 101 6.10 5.03 -4.75
CA THR A 101 6.12 6.15 -3.81
C THR A 101 5.32 5.82 -2.53
N MET A 102 4.11 5.29 -2.68
CA MET A 102 3.27 4.91 -1.54
C MET A 102 3.90 3.79 -0.71
N ASP A 103 4.39 2.74 -1.38
CA ASP A 103 5.10 1.61 -0.77
C ASP A 103 6.31 2.07 0.05
N CYS A 104 7.02 3.11 -0.41
CA CYS A 104 8.16 3.67 0.30
C CYS A 104 7.78 4.14 1.71
N PHE A 105 6.68 4.89 1.85
CA PHE A 105 6.20 5.38 3.14
C PHE A 105 5.64 4.27 4.03
N GLU A 106 4.95 3.28 3.45
CA GLU A 106 4.36 2.18 4.20
C GLU A 106 5.40 1.17 4.68
N THR A 107 6.30 0.73 3.79
CA THR A 107 7.30 -0.30 4.08
C THR A 107 8.30 0.17 5.13
N THR A 108 8.66 1.44 5.12
CA THR A 108 9.59 2.02 6.10
C THR A 108 8.92 2.41 7.40
N GLN A 109 7.58 2.29 7.51
CA GLN A 109 6.80 2.86 8.60
C GLN A 109 7.19 4.32 8.83
N SER A 110 7.21 5.08 7.74
CA SER A 110 7.73 6.44 7.70
C SER A 110 7.16 7.32 8.81
N VAL A 111 7.97 8.28 9.25
CA VAL A 111 7.56 9.33 10.20
C VAL A 111 6.45 10.24 9.66
N TYR A 112 6.09 10.06 8.39
CA TYR A 112 5.03 10.79 7.72
C TYR A 112 3.94 9.88 7.17
N ALA A 113 2.68 10.37 7.22
CA ALA A 113 1.56 9.87 6.47
C ALA A 113 1.18 10.93 5.41
N PRO A 114 1.73 10.83 4.17
CA PRO A 114 1.47 11.82 3.14
C PRO A 114 0.02 11.76 2.65
N LEU A 115 -0.50 12.90 2.15
CA LEU A 115 -1.76 12.94 1.42
C LEU A 115 -1.54 12.96 -0.08
N TYR A 116 -2.49 12.36 -0.80
CA TYR A 116 -2.44 12.22 -2.25
C TYR A 116 -3.61 12.96 -2.89
N PHE A 117 -3.34 13.70 -3.96
CA PHE A 117 -4.29 14.57 -4.62
C PHE A 117 -4.30 14.32 -6.12
N SER A 118 -5.48 14.40 -6.73
CA SER A 118 -5.66 14.37 -8.18
C SER A 118 -5.46 15.72 -8.85
N ASP A 119 -5.46 16.80 -8.06
CA ASP A 119 -5.50 18.18 -8.53
C ASP A 119 -4.50 19.04 -7.75
N PRO A 120 -3.56 19.72 -8.45
CA PRO A 120 -2.59 20.62 -7.83
C PRO A 120 -3.24 21.73 -7.00
N ALA A 121 -4.39 22.28 -7.42
CA ALA A 121 -5.07 23.33 -6.70
C ALA A 121 -5.61 22.84 -5.35
N LYS A 122 -6.14 21.61 -5.30
CA LYS A 122 -6.57 20.99 -4.04
C LYS A 122 -5.39 20.75 -3.09
N ALA A 123 -4.28 20.26 -3.62
CA ALA A 123 -3.05 20.03 -2.85
C ALA A 123 -2.54 21.34 -2.22
N LEU A 124 -2.48 22.41 -3.01
CA LEU A 124 -2.09 23.73 -2.55
C LEU A 124 -3.03 24.28 -1.48
N ASN A 125 -4.34 24.23 -1.72
CA ASN A 125 -5.34 24.68 -0.77
C ASN A 125 -5.22 23.96 0.58
N TRP A 126 -5.00 22.63 0.55
CA TRP A 126 -4.75 21.85 1.77
C TRP A 126 -3.45 22.29 2.48
N ALA A 127 -2.37 22.46 1.73
CA ALA A 127 -1.07 22.82 2.31
C ALA A 127 -1.08 24.22 2.96
N GLU A 128 -1.82 25.17 2.38
CA GLU A 128 -1.90 26.56 2.82
C GLU A 128 -2.89 26.78 3.99
N ARG A 129 -3.82 25.86 4.24
CA ARG A 129 -4.74 25.96 5.37
C ARG A 129 -4.00 25.73 6.69
N LYS A 130 -4.30 26.54 7.69
CA LYS A 130 -3.75 26.39 9.06
C LYS A 130 -4.40 25.26 9.84
N GLU A 131 -5.63 24.88 9.49
CA GLU A 131 -6.37 23.80 10.13
C GLU A 131 -6.13 22.47 9.42
N GLN A 132 -6.04 21.39 10.20
CA GLN A 132 -6.12 20.02 9.67
C GLN A 132 -7.53 19.84 9.09
N VAL A 133 -7.62 19.81 7.76
CA VAL A 133 -8.85 19.36 7.12
C VAL A 133 -8.80 17.83 7.16
N ASP A 134 -9.72 17.25 7.90
CA ASP A 134 -9.97 15.82 7.85
C ASP A 134 -10.50 15.49 6.45
N ILE A 135 -9.62 15.05 5.57
CA ILE A 135 -10.02 14.56 4.26
C ILE A 135 -10.45 13.11 4.48
N ASN A 136 -11.75 12.89 4.57
CA ASN A 136 -12.31 11.54 4.58
C ASN A 136 -12.23 10.98 3.14
N PRO A 137 -11.29 10.07 2.83
CA PRO A 137 -11.17 9.51 1.50
C PRO A 137 -12.37 8.63 1.12
N PHE A 138 -13.25 8.30 2.08
CA PHE A 138 -14.39 7.39 1.90
C PHE A 138 -15.72 8.10 1.65
N GLU A 139 -15.73 9.42 1.44
CA GLU A 139 -16.97 10.15 1.12
C GLU A 139 -17.57 9.81 -0.25
N LYS A 140 -16.76 9.33 -1.18
CA LYS A 140 -17.23 8.97 -2.52
C LYS A 140 -17.47 7.47 -2.62
N GLU A 141 -18.61 7.11 -3.21
CA GLU A 141 -18.94 5.71 -3.49
C GLU A 141 -17.98 5.11 -4.54
N ILE A 142 -17.67 3.84 -4.35
CA ILE A 142 -16.90 3.04 -5.28
C ILE A 142 -17.88 2.34 -6.21
N LYS A 143 -17.61 2.40 -7.51
CA LYS A 143 -18.33 1.58 -8.48
C LYS A 143 -17.52 0.34 -8.83
N LEU A 144 -18.14 -0.81 -8.67
CA LEU A 144 -17.63 -2.10 -9.13
C LEU A 144 -18.40 -2.56 -10.34
N ILE A 145 -17.73 -2.68 -11.48
CA ILE A 145 -18.29 -3.15 -12.74
C ILE A 145 -17.70 -4.53 -13.05
N ILE A 146 -18.55 -5.53 -13.27
CA ILE A 146 -18.12 -6.87 -13.63
C ILE A 146 -18.69 -7.21 -15.00
N ASP A 147 -17.82 -7.27 -16.00
CA ASP A 147 -18.14 -7.73 -17.35
C ASP A 147 -17.72 -9.20 -17.53
N LYS A 148 -18.71 -10.06 -17.83
CA LYS A 148 -18.53 -11.50 -17.99
C LYS A 148 -18.52 -11.88 -19.47
N LYS A 149 -17.36 -12.19 -20.02
CA LYS A 149 -17.21 -12.71 -21.39
C LYS A 149 -17.37 -14.23 -21.39
N ARG A 150 -18.60 -14.70 -21.44
CA ARG A 150 -18.94 -16.14 -21.28
C ARG A 150 -18.27 -17.02 -22.33
N GLU A 151 -18.22 -16.59 -23.58
CA GLU A 151 -17.60 -17.34 -24.69
C GLU A 151 -16.08 -17.52 -24.52
N ALA A 152 -15.41 -16.52 -23.95
CA ALA A 152 -13.98 -16.57 -23.67
C ALA A 152 -13.64 -17.20 -22.29
N GLY A 153 -14.66 -17.53 -21.49
CA GLY A 153 -14.45 -18.04 -20.12
C GLY A 153 -13.75 -17.05 -19.19
N THR A 154 -13.81 -15.75 -19.48
CA THR A 154 -13.12 -14.68 -18.74
C THR A 154 -14.11 -13.66 -18.16
N ALA A 155 -13.68 -12.97 -17.12
CA ALA A 155 -14.38 -11.81 -16.59
C ALA A 155 -13.41 -10.64 -16.42
N THR A 156 -13.87 -9.44 -16.72
CA THR A 156 -13.17 -8.20 -16.44
C THR A 156 -13.78 -7.55 -15.21
N ILE A 157 -12.96 -7.17 -14.25
CA ILE A 157 -13.38 -6.41 -13.06
C ILE A 157 -12.80 -5.01 -13.21
N GLN A 158 -13.68 -4.02 -13.26
CA GLN A 158 -13.31 -2.60 -13.29
C GLN A 158 -13.78 -1.95 -11.99
N ILE A 159 -12.89 -1.21 -11.37
CA ILE A 159 -13.15 -0.46 -10.15
C ILE A 159 -12.98 1.02 -10.48
N GLU A 160 -14.07 1.78 -10.38
CA GLU A 160 -14.03 3.24 -10.46
C GLU A 160 -14.04 3.81 -9.04
N LEU A 161 -13.01 4.59 -8.72
CA LEU A 161 -12.84 5.23 -7.42
C LEU A 161 -12.17 6.60 -7.58
N SER A 162 -12.26 7.46 -6.58
CA SER A 162 -11.54 8.73 -6.62
C SER A 162 -10.03 8.49 -6.45
N LEU A 163 -9.21 9.38 -7.04
CA LEU A 163 -7.76 9.27 -6.92
C LEU A 163 -7.27 9.37 -5.46
N GLU A 164 -8.01 10.08 -4.61
CA GLU A 164 -7.74 10.18 -3.18
C GLU A 164 -7.92 8.82 -2.45
N GLN A 165 -8.83 7.96 -2.96
CA GLN A 165 -9.07 6.61 -2.43
C GLN A 165 -8.08 5.58 -2.98
N LEU A 166 -7.46 5.88 -4.11
CA LEU A 166 -6.61 4.94 -4.85
C LEU A 166 -5.53 4.29 -3.97
N PRO A 167 -4.75 5.02 -3.14
CA PRO A 167 -3.69 4.42 -2.32
C PRO A 167 -4.21 3.30 -1.41
N PHE A 168 -5.33 3.54 -0.74
CA PHE A 168 -5.93 2.58 0.19
C PHE A 168 -6.37 1.29 -0.51
N TYR A 169 -7.10 1.41 -1.64
CA TYR A 169 -7.61 0.22 -2.34
C TYR A 169 -6.53 -0.53 -3.09
N LEU A 170 -5.53 0.16 -3.59
CA LEU A 170 -4.42 -0.47 -4.28
C LEU A 170 -3.57 -1.35 -3.35
N LYS A 171 -3.35 -0.92 -2.11
CA LYS A 171 -2.71 -1.75 -1.10
C LYS A 171 -3.45 -3.08 -0.94
N HIS A 172 -4.76 -3.03 -0.74
CA HIS A 172 -5.58 -4.23 -0.56
C HIS A 172 -5.62 -5.12 -1.81
N LEU A 173 -5.67 -4.51 -3.00
CA LEU A 173 -5.57 -5.26 -4.25
C LEU A 173 -4.21 -5.94 -4.41
N LYS A 174 -3.12 -5.27 -4.08
CA LYS A 174 -1.76 -5.86 -4.09
C LYS A 174 -1.63 -7.02 -3.13
N GLU A 175 -2.17 -6.89 -1.92
CA GLU A 175 -2.24 -7.98 -0.96
C GLU A 175 -3.05 -9.16 -1.51
N LEU A 176 -4.18 -8.90 -2.18
CA LEU A 176 -4.99 -9.91 -2.83
C LEU A 176 -4.22 -10.64 -3.94
N PHE A 177 -3.51 -9.91 -4.81
CA PHE A 177 -2.69 -10.51 -5.88
C PHE A 177 -1.48 -11.30 -5.32
N ASN A 178 -0.85 -10.81 -4.26
CA ASN A 178 0.22 -11.56 -3.57
C ASN A 178 -0.33 -12.87 -2.96
N GLN A 179 -1.56 -12.83 -2.45
CA GLN A 179 -2.25 -14.03 -1.96
C GLN A 179 -2.58 -15.00 -3.09
N HIS A 180 -2.80 -14.54 -4.33
CA HIS A 180 -3.08 -15.41 -5.47
C HIS A 180 -2.00 -16.47 -5.71
N ALA A 181 -0.73 -16.10 -5.61
CA ALA A 181 0.37 -17.06 -5.74
C ALA A 181 0.32 -18.13 -4.62
N PHE A 182 -0.01 -17.73 -3.39
CA PHE A 182 -0.24 -18.66 -2.29
C PHE A 182 -1.46 -19.54 -2.56
N VAL A 183 -2.57 -18.97 -3.00
CA VAL A 183 -3.82 -19.69 -3.33
C VAL A 183 -3.55 -20.76 -4.37
N HIS A 184 -2.92 -20.40 -5.47
CA HIS A 184 -2.60 -21.35 -6.54
C HIS A 184 -1.72 -22.52 -6.05
N LYS A 185 -0.66 -22.23 -5.28
CA LYS A 185 0.23 -23.25 -4.70
C LYS A 185 -0.47 -24.12 -3.65
N SER A 186 -1.37 -23.52 -2.86
CA SER A 186 -2.01 -24.14 -1.71
C SER A 186 -3.33 -24.82 -2.04
N TYR A 187 -3.94 -24.49 -3.19
CA TYR A 187 -5.23 -25.07 -3.61
C TYR A 187 -5.18 -26.59 -3.68
N LYS A 188 -4.16 -27.15 -4.30
CA LYS A 188 -3.98 -28.60 -4.39
C LYS A 188 -3.94 -29.25 -3.00
N LYS A 189 -3.22 -28.65 -2.04
CA LYS A 189 -3.14 -29.13 -0.65
C LYS A 189 -4.48 -29.05 0.07
N TYR A 190 -5.22 -27.94 -0.14
CA TYR A 190 -6.56 -27.77 0.43
C TYR A 190 -7.55 -28.82 -0.13
N MET A 191 -7.46 -29.13 -1.42
CA MET A 191 -8.35 -30.11 -2.06
C MET A 191 -8.12 -31.55 -1.58
N VAL A 192 -6.97 -31.89 -1.01
CA VAL A 192 -6.66 -33.20 -0.41
C VAL A 192 -7.34 -33.38 0.97
N LEU A 193 -7.85 -32.29 1.56
CA LEU A 193 -8.61 -32.38 2.81
C LEU A 193 -9.97 -33.06 2.58
N THR A 194 -10.32 -33.99 3.47
CA THR A 194 -11.67 -34.56 3.52
C THR A 194 -12.71 -33.53 3.93
N GLY A 195 -14.00 -33.79 3.68
CA GLY A 195 -15.07 -32.90 4.13
C GLY A 195 -15.00 -32.61 5.63
N ARG A 196 -14.74 -33.64 6.45
CA ARG A 196 -14.60 -33.49 7.92
C ARG A 196 -13.40 -32.65 8.31
N GLU A 197 -12.27 -32.79 7.61
CA GLU A 197 -11.08 -31.98 7.84
C GLU A 197 -11.31 -30.51 7.45
N LYS A 198 -12.05 -30.23 6.37
CA LYS A 198 -12.44 -28.87 5.96
C LYS A 198 -13.36 -28.22 7.01
N GLU A 199 -14.34 -28.97 7.52
CA GLU A 199 -15.24 -28.49 8.57
C GLU A 199 -14.47 -28.13 9.86
N ILE A 200 -13.56 -28.99 10.30
CA ILE A 200 -12.70 -28.74 11.45
C ILE A 200 -11.76 -27.55 11.20
N LEU A 201 -11.16 -27.45 10.02
CA LEU A 201 -10.32 -26.32 9.63
C LEU A 201 -11.10 -25.00 9.72
N HIS A 202 -12.34 -24.99 9.22
CA HIS A 202 -13.21 -23.82 9.29
C HIS A 202 -13.45 -23.34 10.74
N LEU A 203 -13.71 -24.28 11.66
CA LEU A 203 -13.90 -23.95 13.07
C LEU A 203 -12.60 -23.46 13.73
N ILE A 204 -11.45 -24.08 13.39
CA ILE A 204 -10.14 -23.60 13.87
C ILE A 204 -9.91 -22.15 13.45
N LEU A 205 -10.19 -21.81 12.19
CA LEU A 205 -9.96 -20.47 11.62
C LEU A 205 -10.94 -19.41 12.18
N ARG A 206 -12.07 -19.86 12.77
CA ARG A 206 -12.97 -19.02 13.58
C ARG A 206 -12.54 -18.89 15.03
N GLY A 207 -11.43 -19.50 15.43
CA GLY A 207 -10.90 -19.39 16.79
C GLY A 207 -11.46 -20.42 17.79
N HIS A 208 -12.19 -21.43 17.34
CA HIS A 208 -12.74 -22.46 18.26
C HIS A 208 -11.64 -23.36 18.83
N SER A 209 -11.72 -23.63 20.14
CA SER A 209 -10.86 -24.59 20.84
C SER A 209 -11.20 -26.04 20.44
N SER A 210 -10.26 -26.99 20.65
CA SER A 210 -10.53 -28.39 20.38
C SER A 210 -11.74 -28.94 21.21
N LYS A 211 -11.97 -28.39 22.41
CA LYS A 211 -13.12 -28.73 23.24
C LYS A 211 -14.44 -28.23 22.60
N SER A 212 -14.48 -26.95 22.22
CA SER A 212 -15.65 -26.37 21.56
C SER A 212 -15.98 -27.07 20.23
N ILE A 213 -14.94 -27.43 19.44
CA ILE A 213 -15.11 -28.20 18.20
C ILE A 213 -15.67 -29.59 18.47
N SER A 214 -15.19 -30.25 19.53
CA SER A 214 -15.69 -31.61 19.89
C SER A 214 -17.15 -31.60 20.28
N GLU A 215 -17.61 -30.58 21.00
CA GLU A 215 -18.99 -30.37 21.39
C GLU A 215 -19.88 -30.08 20.17
N GLN A 216 -19.48 -29.17 19.29
CA GLN A 216 -20.23 -28.79 18.07
C GLN A 216 -20.33 -29.95 17.06
N LEU A 217 -19.32 -30.78 16.98
CA LEU A 217 -19.23 -31.86 15.99
C LEU A 217 -19.60 -33.23 16.55
N PHE A 218 -20.10 -33.30 17.81
CA PHE A 218 -20.46 -34.50 18.50
C PHE A 218 -19.41 -35.61 18.45
N THR A 219 -18.15 -35.24 18.74
CA THR A 219 -17.00 -36.16 18.69
C THR A 219 -16.09 -35.96 19.92
N SER A 220 -15.08 -36.83 20.09
CA SER A 220 -14.14 -36.65 21.20
C SER A 220 -13.09 -35.57 20.93
N VAL A 221 -12.59 -34.91 21.98
CA VAL A 221 -11.47 -33.97 21.89
C VAL A 221 -10.23 -34.64 21.29
N HIS A 222 -10.03 -35.94 21.60
CA HIS A 222 -8.93 -36.73 21.04
C HIS A 222 -9.07 -36.86 19.52
N THR A 223 -10.28 -37.14 19.02
CA THR A 223 -10.56 -37.20 17.58
C THR A 223 -10.31 -35.88 16.89
N VAL A 224 -10.74 -34.75 17.48
CA VAL A 224 -10.46 -33.40 16.96
C VAL A 224 -8.96 -33.12 16.88
N ASN A 225 -8.18 -33.45 17.92
CA ASN A 225 -6.75 -33.26 17.93
C ASN A 225 -6.04 -34.11 16.87
N THR A 226 -6.53 -35.34 16.63
CA THR A 226 -6.03 -36.21 15.56
C THR A 226 -6.27 -35.56 14.17
N HIS A 227 -7.48 -35.03 13.93
CA HIS A 227 -7.77 -34.30 12.70
C HIS A 227 -6.93 -33.04 12.56
N ARG A 228 -6.75 -32.25 13.63
CA ARG A 228 -5.87 -31.05 13.61
C ARG A 228 -4.46 -31.40 13.17
N LYS A 229 -3.88 -32.50 13.70
CA LYS A 229 -2.56 -32.98 13.32
C LYS A 229 -2.50 -33.36 11.83
N LYS A 230 -3.51 -34.11 11.33
CA LYS A 230 -3.61 -34.49 9.91
C LYS A 230 -3.77 -33.27 9.00
N ILE A 231 -4.60 -32.31 9.37
CA ILE A 231 -4.79 -31.05 8.64
C ILE A 231 -3.45 -30.29 8.53
N MET A 232 -2.73 -30.13 9.64
CA MET A 232 -1.43 -29.45 9.64
C MET A 232 -0.41 -30.16 8.77
N GLN A 233 -0.37 -31.50 8.77
CA GLN A 233 0.50 -32.29 7.90
C GLN A 233 0.15 -32.10 6.42
N LYS A 234 -1.13 -32.25 6.05
CA LYS A 234 -1.61 -32.12 4.66
C LYS A 234 -1.38 -30.71 4.10
N LEU A 235 -1.56 -29.68 4.94
CA LEU A 235 -1.37 -28.30 4.57
C LEU A 235 0.09 -27.82 4.74
N GLU A 236 0.99 -28.67 5.25
CA GLU A 236 2.39 -28.35 5.55
C GLU A 236 2.55 -27.11 6.46
N CYS A 237 1.64 -27.00 7.44
CA CYS A 237 1.66 -25.91 8.40
C CYS A 237 2.39 -26.30 9.69
N ARG A 238 3.31 -25.45 10.17
CA ARG A 238 4.07 -25.71 11.40
C ARG A 238 3.32 -25.33 12.67
N ASN A 239 2.41 -24.38 12.59
CA ASN A 239 1.61 -23.89 13.72
C ASN A 239 0.23 -23.43 13.26
N VAL A 240 -0.67 -23.17 14.25
CA VAL A 240 -2.05 -22.74 13.98
C VAL A 240 -2.08 -21.37 13.26
N ALA A 241 -1.14 -20.47 13.58
CA ALA A 241 -1.09 -19.16 12.92
C ALA A 241 -0.87 -19.29 11.40
N SER A 242 -0.08 -20.29 10.96
CA SER A 242 0.11 -20.54 9.52
C SER A 242 -1.15 -21.08 8.82
N LEU A 243 -2.12 -21.63 9.56
CA LEU A 243 -3.42 -22.02 9.00
C LEU A 243 -4.28 -20.82 8.63
N LEU A 244 -4.08 -19.63 9.26
CA LEU A 244 -4.86 -18.42 8.96
C LEU A 244 -4.78 -18.03 7.47
N ARG A 245 -3.69 -18.35 6.78
CA ARG A 245 -3.53 -18.14 5.35
C ARG A 245 -4.54 -18.91 4.50
N TYR A 246 -5.07 -20.02 5.03
CA TYR A 246 -6.10 -20.84 4.36
C TYR A 246 -7.53 -20.27 4.54
N LYS A 247 -7.70 -19.17 5.29
CA LYS A 247 -8.99 -18.46 5.42
C LYS A 247 -9.55 -18.02 4.06
N PHE A 248 -8.66 -17.87 3.07
CA PHE A 248 -9.04 -17.54 1.70
C PHE A 248 -9.91 -18.61 1.01
N PHE A 249 -9.85 -19.87 1.44
CA PHE A 249 -10.62 -20.98 0.85
C PHE A 249 -11.98 -21.22 1.53
N LEU A 250 -12.34 -20.39 2.51
CA LEU A 250 -13.59 -20.46 3.27
C LEU A 250 -14.57 -19.40 2.81
#